data_d6ded2d7d70fc9d4b21809f119426813
#
_entry.id   d6ded2d7d70fc9d4b21809f119426813
#
_cell.length_a   1.000
_cell.length_b   1.000
_cell.length_c   1.000
_cell.angle_alpha   90.00
_cell.angle_beta   90.00
_cell.angle_gamma   90.00
#
_symmetry.space_group_name_H-M   'P 1'
#
loop_
_entity.id
_entity.type
_entity.pdbx_description
1 polymer ?
#
loop_
_entity_poly.entity_id
_entity_poly.type
_entity_poly.pdbx_seq_one_letter_code
_entity_poly.pdbx_strand_id
1 'polypeptide(L)'
;LQDRTTCLFTLGGFGGNITVGFDHTILNVPGEYDFKIYGNAYYDMYGTLLDKPGGNSEPGIVLVSKDTNGNGLPDDEWYELAGSEYNSPATIRNYEITYYRPTPADGDVKWKDNQGKEGYIYRNTYHTQGSYYPAWMPAEITFRGSRLADNSINEPRPGMPCLLYTSDAADDL
;
A
#
# COMPACT_ATOMS: atom_id res chain seq x y z
N LEU A 1 6.82 -15.68 9.34
CA LEU A 1 7.54 -14.76 8.45
C LEU A 1 8.48 -13.90 9.29
N GLN A 2 9.71 -14.39 9.54
CA GLN A 2 10.67 -13.67 10.42
C GLN A 2 11.89 -13.11 9.65
N ASP A 3 12.02 -13.44 8.38
CA ASP A 3 13.15 -12.98 7.58
C ASP A 3 12.80 -11.66 6.88
N ARG A 4 13.48 -10.59 7.28
CA ARG A 4 13.28 -9.24 6.75
C ARG A 4 13.90 -9.02 5.38
N THR A 5 14.69 -9.95 4.88
CA THR A 5 15.44 -9.81 3.63
C THR A 5 14.90 -10.65 2.48
N THR A 6 14.19 -11.73 2.80
CA THR A 6 13.72 -12.70 1.80
C THR A 6 12.20 -12.87 1.75
N CYS A 7 11.46 -12.28 2.70
CA CYS A 7 10.00 -12.40 2.80
C CYS A 7 9.33 -11.02 2.70
N LEU A 8 9.58 -10.32 1.60
CA LEU A 8 8.88 -9.07 1.29
C LEU A 8 7.67 -9.36 0.39
N PHE A 9 6.59 -8.66 0.66
CA PHE A 9 5.39 -8.67 -0.18
C PHE A 9 5.22 -7.28 -0.79
N THR A 10 5.03 -7.23 -2.10
CA THR A 10 4.64 -6.01 -2.79
C THR A 10 3.13 -6.03 -2.96
N LEU A 11 2.45 -5.06 -2.36
CA LEU A 11 0.99 -4.97 -2.42
C LEU A 11 0.50 -4.33 -3.74
N GLY A 12 1.35 -3.60 -4.43
CA GLY A 12 1.02 -2.94 -5.68
C GLY A 12 0.22 -1.65 -5.48
N GLY A 13 -0.77 -1.36 -6.32
CA GLY A 13 -1.60 -0.17 -6.26
C GLY A 13 -2.61 -0.16 -5.11
N PHE A 14 -3.28 0.98 -4.89
CA PHE A 14 -4.34 1.10 -3.88
C PHE A 14 -5.35 -0.05 -3.99
N GLY A 15 -5.63 -0.70 -2.88
CA GLY A 15 -6.47 -1.90 -2.81
C GLY A 15 -5.67 -3.21 -2.82
N GLY A 16 -4.35 -3.15 -3.07
CA GLY A 16 -3.49 -4.32 -2.87
C GLY A 16 -3.48 -4.73 -1.40
N ASN A 17 -3.62 -6.02 -1.15
CA ASN A 17 -3.70 -6.53 0.21
C ASN A 17 -3.11 -7.93 0.32
N ILE A 18 -2.76 -8.29 1.54
CA ILE A 18 -2.43 -9.66 1.93
C ILE A 18 -3.24 -10.03 3.15
N THR A 19 -3.91 -11.17 3.08
CA THR A 19 -4.64 -11.75 4.20
C THR A 19 -3.86 -12.92 4.76
N VAL A 20 -3.66 -12.93 6.07
CA VAL A 20 -3.01 -14.02 6.79
C VAL A 20 -3.92 -14.54 7.88
N GLY A 21 -3.93 -15.85 8.06
CA GLY A 21 -4.63 -16.49 9.17
C GLY A 21 -3.64 -16.99 10.22
N PHE A 22 -4.14 -17.18 11.43
CA PHE A 22 -3.39 -17.79 12.53
C PHE A 22 -4.03 -19.13 12.85
N ASP A 23 -3.20 -20.10 13.18
CA ASP A 23 -3.63 -21.45 13.59
C ASP A 23 -4.07 -21.52 15.07
N HIS A 24 -4.07 -20.36 15.72
CA HIS A 24 -4.46 -20.20 17.11
C HIS A 24 -5.14 -18.85 17.34
N THR A 25 -5.88 -18.71 18.42
CA THR A 25 -6.49 -17.45 18.82
C THR A 25 -5.45 -16.45 19.29
N ILE A 26 -5.45 -15.25 18.72
CA ILE A 26 -4.71 -14.12 19.26
C ILE A 26 -5.50 -13.57 20.44
N LEU A 27 -4.87 -13.56 21.62
CA LEU A 27 -5.48 -13.03 22.83
C LEU A 27 -5.25 -11.53 22.91
N ASN A 28 -6.31 -10.77 23.19
CA ASN A 28 -6.19 -9.36 23.54
C ASN A 28 -5.82 -9.26 25.02
N VAL A 29 -4.57 -8.89 25.30
CA VAL A 29 -4.04 -8.74 26.65
C VAL A 29 -3.92 -7.26 26.99
N PRO A 30 -4.65 -6.75 27.97
CA PRO A 30 -4.62 -5.33 28.34
C PRO A 30 -3.19 -4.86 28.69
N GLY A 31 -2.72 -3.84 27.97
CA GLY A 31 -1.40 -3.23 28.19
C GLY A 31 -0.25 -3.88 27.43
N GLU A 32 -0.51 -4.94 26.68
CA GLU A 32 0.48 -5.60 25.82
C GLU A 32 0.15 -5.42 24.33
N TYR A 33 1.13 -5.68 23.46
CA TYR A 33 0.90 -5.74 22.02
C TYR A 33 0.57 -7.17 21.60
N ASP A 34 -0.59 -7.37 20.99
CA ASP A 34 -1.08 -8.69 20.60
C ASP A 34 -0.32 -9.27 19.40
N PHE A 35 0.12 -8.40 18.48
CA PHE A 35 0.93 -8.77 17.32
C PHE A 35 1.74 -7.59 16.80
N LYS A 36 2.66 -7.85 15.89
CA LYS A 36 3.51 -6.83 15.26
C LYS A 36 3.58 -7.05 13.77
N ILE A 37 3.37 -5.96 13.01
CA ILE A 37 3.57 -5.91 11.57
C ILE A 37 4.82 -5.08 11.29
N TYR A 38 5.71 -5.60 10.44
CA TYR A 38 6.88 -4.86 9.99
C TYR A 38 6.57 -4.25 8.62
N GLY A 39 6.58 -2.93 8.55
CA GLY A 39 6.55 -2.19 7.31
C GLY A 39 7.92 -2.12 6.64
N ASN A 40 7.98 -1.50 5.47
CA ASN A 40 9.20 -1.30 4.69
C ASN A 40 9.67 0.17 4.72
N ALA A 41 9.60 0.81 5.89
CA ALA A 41 10.08 2.17 6.06
C ALA A 41 11.60 2.26 5.83
N TYR A 42 12.05 3.27 5.10
CA TYR A 42 13.46 3.52 4.88
C TYR A 42 13.80 5.02 4.85
N TYR A 43 15.04 5.33 5.21
CA TYR A 43 15.64 6.63 4.95
C TYR A 43 16.53 6.56 3.71
N ASP A 44 16.45 7.57 2.87
CA ASP A 44 17.36 7.70 1.74
C ASP A 44 18.79 7.96 2.23
N MET A 45 19.68 6.99 1.98
CA MET A 45 21.09 7.05 2.41
C MET A 45 21.83 8.28 1.85
N TYR A 46 21.51 8.71 0.64
CA TYR A 46 22.10 9.92 0.05
C TYR A 46 21.56 11.20 0.68
N GLY A 47 20.30 11.24 1.09
CA GLY A 47 19.72 12.35 1.85
C GLY A 47 20.44 12.57 3.17
N THR A 48 20.72 11.49 3.90
CA THR A 48 21.47 11.53 5.14
C THR A 48 22.90 12.03 4.95
N LEU A 49 23.58 11.63 3.87
CA LEU A 49 24.94 12.08 3.55
C LEU A 49 25.02 13.56 3.18
N LEU A 50 23.95 14.14 2.68
CA LEU A 50 23.86 15.54 2.27
C LEU A 50 23.18 16.43 3.32
N ASP A 51 22.94 15.93 4.52
CA ASP A 51 22.17 16.58 5.59
C ASP A 51 20.76 17.02 5.12
N LYS A 52 20.19 16.28 4.19
CA LYS A 52 18.85 16.50 3.67
C LYS A 52 18.01 15.24 3.89
N PRO A 53 16.98 15.32 4.70
CA PRO A 53 16.12 14.16 4.92
C PRO A 53 15.46 13.71 3.62
N GLY A 54 15.46 12.42 3.39
CA GLY A 54 14.72 11.76 2.32
C GLY A 54 14.29 10.38 2.81
N GLY A 55 13.22 9.85 2.28
CA GLY A 55 12.75 8.54 2.68
C GLY A 55 11.25 8.36 2.50
N ASN A 56 10.79 7.18 2.87
CA ASN A 56 9.39 6.81 2.82
C ASN A 56 9.07 5.86 3.97
N SER A 57 7.92 5.97 4.60
CA SER A 57 7.50 5.06 5.65
C SER A 57 6.64 3.91 5.15
N GLU A 58 6.14 3.96 3.90
CA GLU A 58 5.29 2.94 3.27
C GLU A 58 4.21 2.41 4.23
N PRO A 59 3.34 3.28 4.76
CA PRO A 59 2.35 2.90 5.75
C PRO A 59 1.27 2.02 5.14
N GLY A 60 0.70 1.15 5.95
CA GLY A 60 -0.42 0.31 5.56
C GLY A 60 -1.59 0.42 6.53
N ILE A 61 -2.77 0.07 6.07
CA ILE A 61 -3.95 -0.10 6.91
C ILE A 61 -4.05 -1.55 7.34
N VAL A 62 -4.27 -1.75 8.61
CA VAL A 62 -4.44 -3.08 9.19
C VAL A 62 -5.89 -3.31 9.52
N LEU A 63 -6.43 -4.41 8.98
CA LEU A 63 -7.76 -4.87 9.32
C LEU A 63 -7.67 -6.21 10.04
N VAL A 64 -8.58 -6.44 10.95
CA VAL A 64 -8.73 -7.73 11.62
C VAL A 64 -10.14 -8.27 11.43
N SER A 65 -10.24 -9.57 11.30
CA SER A 65 -11.50 -10.29 11.24
C SER A 65 -11.46 -11.48 12.16
N LYS A 66 -12.58 -11.80 12.77
CA LYS A 66 -12.74 -13.00 13.57
C LYS A 66 -13.52 -14.02 12.76
N ASP A 67 -12.98 -15.20 12.58
CA ASP A 67 -13.69 -16.34 12.04
C ASP A 67 -14.82 -16.75 13.00
N THR A 68 -16.03 -16.27 12.73
CA THR A 68 -17.20 -16.49 13.56
C THR A 68 -17.97 -17.75 13.21
N ASN A 69 -17.81 -18.21 11.95
CA ASN A 69 -18.49 -19.39 11.44
C ASN A 69 -17.61 -20.65 11.48
N GLY A 70 -16.30 -20.50 11.79
CA GLY A 70 -15.36 -21.60 11.97
C GLY A 70 -14.96 -22.28 10.66
N ASN A 71 -15.07 -21.59 9.50
CA ASN A 71 -14.78 -22.17 8.19
C ASN A 71 -13.32 -21.96 7.74
N GLY A 72 -12.55 -21.14 8.46
CA GLY A 72 -11.16 -20.84 8.15
C GLY A 72 -10.96 -19.91 6.95
N LEU A 73 -12.03 -19.26 6.47
CA LEU A 73 -12.00 -18.35 5.33
C LEU A 73 -12.08 -16.89 5.79
N PRO A 74 -11.51 -15.94 5.04
CA PRO A 74 -11.55 -14.51 5.37
C PRO A 74 -12.85 -13.85 4.85
N ASP A 75 -14.00 -14.43 5.15
CA ASP A 75 -15.32 -14.05 4.65
C ASP A 75 -16.25 -13.42 5.72
N ASP A 76 -15.73 -13.26 6.94
CA ASP A 76 -16.41 -12.57 8.03
C ASP A 76 -16.16 -11.05 7.99
N GLU A 77 -16.76 -10.31 8.92
CA GLU A 77 -16.66 -8.87 9.00
C GLU A 77 -15.25 -8.41 9.38
N TRP A 78 -14.74 -7.40 8.67
CA TRP A 78 -13.43 -6.81 8.87
C TRP A 78 -13.50 -5.48 9.60
N TYR A 79 -12.61 -5.27 10.55
CA TYR A 79 -12.51 -4.06 11.38
C TYR A 79 -11.15 -3.41 11.18
N GLU A 80 -11.15 -2.12 10.80
CA GLU A 80 -9.93 -1.33 10.69
C GLU A 80 -9.39 -1.00 12.07
N LEU A 81 -8.11 -1.30 12.30
CA LEU A 81 -7.42 -0.89 13.52
C LEU A 81 -7.02 0.58 13.45
N ALA A 82 -7.22 1.30 14.56
CA ALA A 82 -6.86 2.71 14.65
C ALA A 82 -5.34 2.88 14.79
N GLY A 83 -4.66 3.05 13.65
CA GLY A 83 -3.24 3.42 13.59
C GLY A 83 -3.00 4.90 13.83
N SER A 84 -1.73 5.35 13.72
CA SER A 84 -1.32 6.75 13.96
C SER A 84 -2.08 7.76 13.10
N GLU A 85 -2.35 7.40 11.86
CA GLU A 85 -3.02 8.26 10.87
C GLU A 85 -4.55 8.13 10.90
N TYR A 86 -5.10 7.29 11.78
CA TYR A 86 -6.54 7.03 11.82
C TYR A 86 -7.37 8.31 12.00
N ASN A 87 -6.93 9.24 12.83
CA ASN A 87 -7.59 10.52 13.10
C ASN A 87 -6.93 11.70 12.39
N SER A 88 -5.99 11.46 11.49
CA SER A 88 -5.34 12.51 10.72
C SER A 88 -6.35 13.22 9.81
N PRO A 89 -6.38 14.56 9.78
CA PRO A 89 -7.26 15.30 8.86
C PRO A 89 -6.88 15.12 7.39
N ALA A 90 -5.69 14.60 7.11
CA ALA A 90 -5.21 14.30 5.77
C ALA A 90 -5.64 12.89 5.29
N THR A 91 -6.12 12.04 6.19
CA THR A 91 -6.66 10.71 5.84
C THR A 91 -8.02 10.86 5.16
N ILE A 92 -8.14 10.35 3.95
CA ILE A 92 -9.38 10.38 3.16
C ILE A 92 -10.15 9.09 3.43
N ARG A 93 -11.27 9.21 4.14
CA ARG A 93 -12.20 8.09 4.36
C ARG A 93 -13.10 7.86 3.15
N ASN A 94 -13.51 6.61 2.96
CA ASN A 94 -14.33 6.22 1.82
C ASN A 94 -13.70 6.62 0.47
N TYR A 95 -12.38 6.53 0.41
CA TYR A 95 -11.63 6.73 -0.83
C TYR A 95 -11.93 5.61 -1.79
N GLU A 96 -12.20 5.95 -3.04
CA GLU A 96 -12.42 4.99 -4.11
C GLU A 96 -11.49 5.32 -5.27
N ILE A 97 -10.86 4.29 -5.82
CA ILE A 97 -10.05 4.38 -7.03
C ILE A 97 -10.47 3.28 -8.01
N THR A 98 -10.60 3.64 -9.26
CA THR A 98 -10.93 2.72 -10.35
C THR A 98 -9.75 2.61 -11.28
N TYR A 99 -9.27 1.39 -11.50
CA TYR A 99 -8.22 1.07 -12.46
C TYR A 99 -8.82 0.51 -13.74
N TYR A 100 -8.21 0.85 -14.86
CA TYR A 100 -8.63 0.44 -16.20
C TYR A 100 -7.54 -0.41 -16.86
N ARG A 101 -7.94 -1.58 -17.38
CA ARG A 101 -7.02 -2.48 -18.09
C ARG A 101 -6.42 -1.75 -19.30
N PRO A 102 -5.09 -1.66 -19.42
CA PRO A 102 -4.45 -0.99 -20.53
C PRO A 102 -4.54 -1.78 -21.84
N THR A 103 -4.47 -1.06 -22.93
CA THR A 103 -4.27 -1.61 -24.26
C THR A 103 -3.17 -0.78 -24.95
N PRO A 104 -1.99 -1.37 -25.26
CA PRO A 104 -1.61 -2.78 -25.08
C PRO A 104 -1.45 -3.22 -23.62
N ALA A 105 -1.36 -4.53 -23.38
CA ALA A 105 -1.34 -5.10 -22.03
C ALA A 105 -0.15 -4.65 -21.16
N ASP A 106 0.97 -4.32 -21.78
CA ASP A 106 2.18 -3.79 -21.16
C ASP A 106 2.18 -2.25 -21.02
N GLY A 107 1.05 -1.62 -21.35
CA GLY A 107 0.87 -0.17 -21.23
C GLY A 107 0.70 0.30 -19.79
N ASP A 108 0.74 1.63 -19.61
CA ASP A 108 0.48 2.27 -18.32
C ASP A 108 -0.97 2.06 -17.90
N VAL A 109 -1.19 1.79 -16.62
CA VAL A 109 -2.53 1.52 -16.06
C VAL A 109 -3.18 2.84 -15.69
N LYS A 110 -4.21 3.24 -16.43
CA LYS A 110 -5.00 4.43 -16.09
C LYS A 110 -5.81 4.19 -14.82
N TRP A 111 -5.93 5.24 -14.00
CA TRP A 111 -6.82 5.26 -12.85
C TRP A 111 -7.60 6.56 -12.74
N LYS A 112 -8.72 6.51 -12.03
CA LYS A 112 -9.53 7.64 -11.58
C LYS A 112 -9.98 7.42 -10.15
N ASP A 113 -10.09 8.49 -9.37
CA ASP A 113 -10.59 8.43 -8.00
C ASP A 113 -11.89 9.21 -7.79
N ASN A 114 -12.49 9.03 -6.61
CA ASN A 114 -13.69 9.74 -6.21
C ASN A 114 -13.42 11.17 -5.70
N GLN A 115 -12.15 11.62 -5.73
CA GLN A 115 -11.77 13.01 -5.45
C GLN A 115 -11.68 13.84 -6.74
N GLY A 116 -11.99 13.24 -7.90
CA GLY A 116 -11.93 13.89 -9.21
C GLY A 116 -10.53 13.90 -9.83
N LYS A 117 -9.59 13.15 -9.28
CA LYS A 117 -8.25 13.01 -9.85
C LYS A 117 -8.20 11.80 -10.80
N GLU A 118 -7.29 11.90 -11.77
CA GLU A 118 -6.95 10.78 -12.64
C GLU A 118 -5.45 10.79 -12.94
N GLY A 119 -4.91 9.65 -13.30
CA GLY A 119 -3.51 9.50 -13.62
C GLY A 119 -3.19 8.12 -14.16
N TYR A 120 -1.92 7.74 -14.08
CA TYR A 120 -1.41 6.47 -14.56
C TYR A 120 -0.46 5.86 -13.55
N ILE A 121 -0.55 4.55 -13.35
CA ILE A 121 0.55 3.76 -12.83
C ILE A 121 1.44 3.44 -14.04
N TYR A 122 2.65 4.02 -14.04
CA TYR A 122 3.57 3.88 -15.15
C TYR A 122 4.24 2.52 -15.13
N ARG A 123 4.43 1.95 -16.34
CA ARG A 123 5.20 0.71 -16.49
C ARG A 123 6.63 0.90 -16.00
N ASN A 124 7.16 -0.12 -15.33
CA ASN A 124 8.55 -0.13 -14.92
C ASN A 124 9.46 -0.40 -16.13
N THR A 125 10.38 0.52 -16.42
CA THR A 125 11.30 0.41 -17.56
C THR A 125 12.55 -0.40 -17.26
N TYR A 126 12.85 -0.63 -15.98
CA TYR A 126 14.01 -1.42 -15.54
C TYR A 126 13.65 -2.90 -15.33
N HIS A 127 12.47 -3.17 -14.80
CA HIS A 127 11.96 -4.51 -14.55
C HIS A 127 10.69 -4.72 -15.38
N THR A 128 10.91 -4.88 -16.69
CA THR A 128 9.80 -5.00 -17.64
C THR A 128 9.05 -6.33 -17.47
N GLN A 129 7.75 -6.27 -17.58
CA GLN A 129 6.86 -7.43 -17.59
C GLN A 129 5.78 -7.26 -18.66
N GLY A 130 5.20 -8.37 -19.07
CA GLY A 130 4.22 -8.38 -20.18
C GLY A 130 2.87 -7.76 -19.84
N SER A 131 2.59 -7.50 -18.56
CA SER A 131 1.40 -6.79 -18.12
C SER A 131 1.60 -6.28 -16.69
N TYR A 132 1.12 -5.08 -16.43
CA TYR A 132 1.04 -4.46 -15.10
C TYR A 132 -0.38 -4.51 -14.53
N TYR A 133 -1.31 -5.10 -15.28
CA TYR A 133 -2.69 -5.31 -14.87
C TYR A 133 -2.99 -6.81 -14.89
N PRO A 134 -3.33 -7.44 -13.77
CA PRO A 134 -3.56 -8.88 -13.70
C PRO A 134 -4.64 -9.34 -14.68
N ALA A 135 -4.34 -10.40 -15.43
CA ALA A 135 -5.24 -10.90 -16.47
C ALA A 135 -6.58 -11.41 -15.92
N TRP A 136 -6.59 -11.85 -14.65
CA TRP A 136 -7.78 -12.37 -13.97
C TRP A 136 -8.72 -11.26 -13.47
N MET A 137 -8.26 -10.01 -13.37
CA MET A 137 -9.12 -8.87 -13.00
C MET A 137 -10.08 -8.50 -14.15
N PRO A 138 -11.25 -7.92 -13.87
CA PRO A 138 -12.13 -7.37 -14.89
C PRO A 138 -11.48 -6.19 -15.65
N ALA A 139 -12.07 -5.76 -16.77
CA ALA A 139 -11.53 -4.66 -17.59
C ALA A 139 -11.44 -3.33 -16.81
N GLU A 140 -12.29 -3.17 -15.83
CA GLU A 140 -12.21 -2.08 -14.85
C GLU A 140 -12.53 -2.63 -13.46
N ILE A 141 -11.82 -2.14 -12.44
CA ILE A 141 -12.02 -2.57 -11.05
C ILE A 141 -11.92 -1.36 -10.13
N THR A 142 -12.82 -1.29 -9.16
CA THR A 142 -12.83 -0.24 -8.15
C THR A 142 -12.48 -0.82 -6.79
N PHE A 143 -11.49 -0.22 -6.14
CA PHE A 143 -11.14 -0.49 -4.75
C PHE A 143 -11.64 0.64 -3.86
N ARG A 144 -11.98 0.27 -2.63
CA ARG A 144 -12.51 1.19 -1.60
C ARG A 144 -11.77 0.99 -0.30
N GLY A 145 -11.58 2.08 0.43
CA GLY A 145 -10.91 2.05 1.73
C GLY A 145 -10.61 3.43 2.26
N SER A 146 -9.63 3.50 3.15
CA SER A 146 -9.07 4.77 3.63
C SER A 146 -7.75 5.02 2.91
N ARG A 147 -7.54 6.23 2.40
CA ARG A 147 -6.26 6.66 1.86
C ARG A 147 -5.53 7.51 2.87
N LEU A 148 -4.36 7.08 3.28
CA LEU A 148 -3.49 7.82 4.21
C LEU A 148 -2.87 9.03 3.51
N ALA A 149 -2.33 9.97 4.30
CA ALA A 149 -1.57 11.09 3.78
C ALA A 149 -0.28 10.60 3.10
N ASP A 150 0.15 11.33 2.07
CA ASP A 150 1.49 11.15 1.52
C ASP A 150 2.53 11.51 2.59
N ASN A 151 3.43 10.60 2.87
CA ASN A 151 4.47 10.73 3.88
C ASN A 151 5.89 10.58 3.31
N SER A 152 6.03 10.59 2.00
CA SER A 152 7.33 10.62 1.35
C SER A 152 8.02 11.97 1.59
N ILE A 153 9.33 11.92 1.83
CA ILE A 153 10.18 13.11 1.95
C ILE A 153 11.04 13.16 0.70
N ASN A 154 10.74 14.08 -0.21
CA ASN A 154 11.43 14.23 -1.49
C ASN A 154 12.10 15.59 -1.57
N GLU A 155 13.40 15.64 -1.26
CA GLU A 155 14.20 16.85 -1.45
C GLU A 155 14.91 16.83 -2.81
N PRO A 156 14.82 17.90 -3.61
CA PRO A 156 15.51 18.00 -4.88
C PRO A 156 17.02 17.87 -4.70
N ARG A 157 17.67 17.01 -5.48
CA ARG A 157 19.12 16.84 -5.44
C ARG A 157 19.78 17.53 -6.63
N PRO A 158 20.83 18.33 -6.41
CA PRO A 158 21.60 18.90 -7.51
C PRO A 158 22.18 17.79 -8.40
N GLY A 159 21.86 17.82 -9.70
CA GLY A 159 22.42 16.90 -10.68
C GLY A 159 21.79 15.52 -10.78
N MET A 160 20.80 15.20 -9.95
CA MET A 160 19.94 14.06 -10.19
C MET A 160 18.55 14.56 -10.60
N PRO A 161 18.00 14.03 -11.71
CA PRO A 161 16.58 14.19 -11.94
C PRO A 161 15.88 13.65 -10.70
N CYS A 162 14.91 14.38 -10.20
CA CYS A 162 14.06 13.95 -9.11
C CYS A 162 13.65 12.49 -9.40
N LEU A 163 14.20 11.54 -8.67
CA LEU A 163 13.53 10.30 -8.46
C LEU A 163 12.34 10.69 -7.61
N LEU A 164 11.30 11.13 -8.27
CA LEU A 164 9.98 11.12 -7.72
C LEU A 164 9.70 9.64 -7.43
N TYR A 165 10.12 9.18 -6.27
CA TYR A 165 9.29 8.24 -5.57
C TYR A 165 8.05 9.05 -5.20
N THR A 166 7.25 9.32 -6.17
CA THR A 166 5.85 9.43 -5.91
C THR A 166 5.52 8.07 -5.33
N SER A 167 5.32 8.00 -4.03
CA SER A 167 4.42 7.02 -3.52
C SER A 167 3.23 7.15 -4.46
N ASP A 168 3.13 6.28 -5.43
CA ASP A 168 1.90 6.17 -6.12
C ASP A 168 0.86 5.82 -5.04
N ALA A 169 -0.41 5.98 -5.30
CA ALA A 169 -1.47 5.68 -4.34
C ALA A 169 -1.41 4.23 -3.82
N ALA A 170 -0.42 3.46 -4.25
CA ALA A 170 -0.12 2.09 -3.93
C ALA A 170 0.80 1.94 -2.72
N ASP A 171 1.74 2.84 -2.57
CA ASP A 171 2.70 2.79 -1.48
C ASP A 171 2.13 3.45 -0.21
N ASP A 172 0.95 4.07 -0.31
CA ASP A 172 0.25 4.78 0.77
C ASP A 172 -0.79 3.91 1.51
N LEU A 173 -0.68 2.59 1.41
CA LEU A 173 -1.49 1.64 2.18
C LEU A 173 -0.72 1.00 3.31
#